data_9a7aeecbebf93dc39cbae43044c10db2
#
_entry.id   9a7aeecbebf93dc39cbae43044c10db2
#
_cell.length_a   1.000
_cell.length_b   1.000
_cell.length_c   1.000
_cell.angle_alpha   90.00
_cell.angle_beta   90.00
_cell.angle_gamma   90.00
#
_symmetry.space_group_name_H-M   'P 1'
#
loop_
_entity.id
_entity.type
_entity.pdbx_description
1 polymer ?
#
loop_
_entity_poly.entity_id
_entity_poly.type
_entity_poly.pdbx_seq_one_letter_code
_entity_poly.pdbx_strand_id
1 'polypeptide(L)'
;MAHWFQRILMPGLVFESTVIGGGYATGRELVEFFLSHGPLAGLLGLLATLVVWGIVLAVTFEFARVTRSFDYRTFFGHLIGRGWVIYEVLYYTMLVLVLSVIGAACGTVFHDSFGLPAGLGAGVLMLCVAVLVYFGSTLVERVLSAWGIALYLLYGGMVLWCLTHYSGTIAENLKIPPTDAGWVAGGVAYAGYNLAAAPAMLFCLRHASRRRDALIAGFAGGALAVIPGVLLYLSVIAFYPAIAQAPVPAVSILSHIGSRVFSLVFQVALFITLVKTGVGLLHALNERIAAAYSIRGSRMPQSLRPVASLVFLAAALFLADRVGIIALVARGYGTITYGFLAIYVVPIMTIGLWRICRRTKAITP
;
A
#
# COMPACT_ATOMS: atom_id res chain seq x y z
N MET A 1 -21.70 19.09 -6.05
CA MET A 1 -20.77 18.38 -5.13
C MET A 1 -20.31 17.03 -5.68
N ALA A 2 -21.17 16.18 -6.25
CA ALA A 2 -20.79 14.85 -6.79
C ALA A 2 -19.68 14.88 -7.84
N HIS A 3 -19.69 15.84 -8.78
CA HIS A 3 -18.67 15.95 -9.82
C HIS A 3 -17.27 16.33 -9.29
N TRP A 4 -17.17 17.15 -8.24
CA TRP A 4 -15.89 17.52 -7.63
C TRP A 4 -15.28 16.33 -6.87
N PHE A 5 -16.08 15.61 -6.10
CA PHE A 5 -15.66 14.41 -5.40
C PHE A 5 -15.07 13.36 -6.35
N GLN A 6 -15.79 13.06 -7.44
CA GLN A 6 -15.35 12.06 -8.42
C GLN A 6 -14.06 12.46 -9.17
N ARG A 7 -13.83 13.76 -9.40
CA ARG A 7 -12.67 14.24 -10.14
C ARG A 7 -11.42 14.36 -9.28
N ILE A 8 -11.54 14.72 -8.01
CA ILE A 8 -10.42 15.12 -7.16
C ILE A 8 -10.19 14.14 -6.03
N LEU A 9 -11.23 13.83 -5.23
CA LEU A 9 -11.04 13.00 -4.04
C LEU A 9 -11.04 11.49 -4.33
N MET A 10 -11.92 11.03 -5.21
CA MET A 10 -12.05 9.60 -5.50
C MET A 10 -10.73 8.94 -5.94
N PRO A 11 -9.94 9.52 -6.87
CA PRO A 11 -8.64 8.93 -7.21
C PRO A 11 -7.69 8.85 -6.00
N GLY A 12 -7.67 9.89 -5.16
CA GLY A 12 -6.85 9.92 -3.95
C GLY A 12 -7.26 8.87 -2.91
N LEU A 13 -8.56 8.71 -2.67
CA LEU A 13 -9.09 7.71 -1.74
C LEU A 13 -8.84 6.28 -2.23
N VAL A 14 -8.90 6.04 -3.54
CA VAL A 14 -8.57 4.72 -4.10
C VAL A 14 -7.08 4.43 -3.94
N PHE A 15 -6.20 5.42 -4.20
CA PHE A 15 -4.77 5.26 -3.95
C PHE A 15 -4.49 4.95 -2.48
N GLU A 16 -5.00 5.78 -1.57
CA GLU A 16 -4.89 5.60 -0.14
C GLU A 16 -5.35 4.19 0.29
N SER A 17 -6.54 3.76 -0.13
CA SER A 17 -7.07 2.44 0.23
C SER A 17 -6.24 1.27 -0.32
N THR A 18 -5.45 1.49 -1.35
CA THR A 18 -4.55 0.49 -1.93
C THR A 18 -3.22 0.45 -1.20
N VAL A 19 -2.71 1.62 -0.78
CA VAL A 19 -1.46 1.75 -0.02
C VAL A 19 -1.63 1.21 1.41
N ILE A 20 -2.77 1.49 2.05
CA ILE A 20 -3.04 0.98 3.40
C ILE A 20 -3.39 -0.51 3.32
N GLY A 21 -2.38 -1.27 3.04
CA GLY A 21 -2.38 -2.72 3.05
C GLY A 21 -1.81 -3.29 4.34
N GLY A 22 -1.57 -4.61 4.32
CA GLY A 22 -1.16 -5.34 5.52
C GLY A 22 0.11 -4.86 6.18
N GLY A 23 1.16 -4.55 5.43
CA GLY A 23 2.43 -4.09 5.99
C GLY A 23 2.33 -2.72 6.66
N TYR A 24 1.59 -1.81 6.03
CA TYR A 24 1.30 -0.49 6.59
C TYR A 24 0.46 -0.59 7.87
N ALA A 25 -0.63 -1.38 7.83
CA ALA A 25 -1.54 -1.53 8.95
C ALA A 25 -0.88 -2.18 10.19
N THR A 26 0.17 -2.98 10.00
CA THR A 26 0.97 -3.57 11.09
C THR A 26 1.94 -2.58 11.73
N GLY A 27 2.27 -1.48 11.04
CA GLY A 27 3.32 -0.54 11.43
C GLY A 27 4.75 -0.99 11.08
N ARG A 28 4.95 -2.23 10.54
CA ARG A 28 6.30 -2.75 10.25
C ARG A 28 7.01 -1.93 9.17
N GLU A 29 6.28 -1.51 8.14
CA GLU A 29 6.83 -0.64 7.09
C GLU A 29 7.28 0.71 7.64
N LEU A 30 6.52 1.29 8.57
CA LEU A 30 6.87 2.57 9.20
C LEU A 30 8.15 2.47 10.02
N VAL A 31 8.36 1.34 10.68
CA VAL A 31 9.61 1.08 11.40
C VAL A 31 10.76 0.91 10.44
N GLU A 32 10.60 0.11 9.40
CA GLU A 32 11.68 -0.25 8.48
C GLU A 32 12.16 0.94 7.64
N PHE A 33 11.23 1.67 7.02
CA PHE A 33 11.59 2.73 6.07
C PHE A 33 11.79 4.09 6.73
N PHE A 34 11.33 4.28 7.96
CA PHE A 34 11.36 5.59 8.60
C PHE A 34 12.04 5.56 9.98
N LEU A 35 11.54 4.76 10.94
CA LEU A 35 12.06 4.77 12.30
C LEU A 35 13.51 4.28 12.39
N SER A 36 13.94 3.41 11.51
CA SER A 36 15.33 2.94 11.38
C SER A 36 16.35 4.08 11.24
N HIS A 37 15.93 5.23 10.71
CA HIS A 37 16.76 6.42 10.56
C HIS A 37 16.68 7.39 11.76
N GLY A 38 15.89 7.03 12.79
CA GLY A 38 15.62 7.83 13.97
C GLY A 38 14.24 8.50 13.96
N PRO A 39 13.71 8.86 15.14
CA PRO A 39 12.34 9.35 15.29
C PRO A 39 12.01 10.61 14.47
N LEU A 40 12.85 11.65 14.55
CA LEU A 40 12.66 12.88 13.79
C LEU A 40 12.93 12.66 12.30
N ALA A 41 14.02 11.94 11.96
CA ALA A 41 14.37 11.62 10.59
C ALA A 41 13.27 10.85 9.87
N GLY A 42 12.57 9.95 10.56
CA GLY A 42 11.45 9.23 9.99
C GLY A 42 10.24 10.12 9.67
N LEU A 43 9.94 11.15 10.49
CA LEU A 43 8.91 12.15 10.14
C LEU A 43 9.30 12.92 8.87
N LEU A 44 10.58 13.30 8.73
CA LEU A 44 11.09 13.93 7.52
C LEU A 44 11.02 12.98 6.32
N GLY A 45 11.26 11.67 6.53
CA GLY A 45 11.08 10.62 5.53
C GLY A 45 9.63 10.51 5.05
N LEU A 46 8.66 10.58 5.96
CA LEU A 46 7.22 10.62 5.62
C LEU A 46 6.87 11.88 4.82
N LEU A 47 7.46 13.02 5.14
CA LEU A 47 7.31 14.25 4.36
C LEU A 47 7.92 14.09 2.96
N ALA A 48 9.09 13.47 2.84
CA ALA A 48 9.70 13.15 1.54
C ALA A 48 8.79 12.22 0.72
N THR A 49 8.19 11.20 1.35
CA THR A 49 7.19 10.32 0.72
C THR A 49 5.99 11.10 0.20
N LEU A 50 5.44 12.03 1.00
CA LEU A 50 4.33 12.91 0.57
C LEU A 50 4.68 13.69 -0.69
N VAL A 51 5.87 14.30 -0.73
CA VAL A 51 6.34 15.08 -1.88
C VAL A 51 6.47 14.18 -3.12
N VAL A 52 7.10 13.01 -2.98
CA VAL A 52 7.29 12.06 -4.08
C VAL A 52 5.93 11.56 -4.59
N TRP A 53 5.03 11.11 -3.71
CA TRP A 53 3.69 10.68 -4.10
C TRP A 53 2.93 11.81 -4.79
N GLY A 54 2.92 13.00 -4.20
CA GLY A 54 2.21 14.15 -4.76
C GLY A 54 2.67 14.48 -6.19
N ILE A 55 3.97 14.55 -6.40
CA ILE A 55 4.54 14.87 -7.72
C ILE A 55 4.30 13.74 -8.71
N VAL A 56 4.66 12.49 -8.35
CA VAL A 56 4.57 11.35 -9.28
C VAL A 56 3.12 11.05 -9.64
N LEU A 57 2.19 11.08 -8.68
CA LEU A 57 0.77 10.89 -8.96
C LEU A 57 0.20 12.02 -9.83
N ALA A 58 0.56 13.28 -9.56
CA ALA A 58 0.13 14.41 -10.37
C ALA A 58 0.57 14.27 -11.83
N VAL A 59 1.83 13.89 -12.06
CA VAL A 59 2.35 13.66 -13.42
C VAL A 59 1.71 12.43 -14.06
N THR A 60 1.52 11.35 -13.30
CA THR A 60 0.85 10.12 -13.76
C THR A 60 -0.58 10.40 -14.20
N PHE A 61 -1.34 11.13 -13.40
CA PHE A 61 -2.73 11.44 -13.67
C PHE A 61 -2.86 12.39 -14.87
N GLU A 62 -1.99 13.39 -14.97
CA GLU A 62 -1.97 14.27 -16.14
C GLU A 62 -1.56 13.52 -17.41
N PHE A 63 -0.56 12.63 -17.33
CA PHE A 63 -0.17 11.79 -18.47
C PHE A 63 -1.31 10.88 -18.92
N ALA A 64 -1.98 10.20 -17.98
CA ALA A 64 -3.12 9.35 -18.28
C ALA A 64 -4.28 10.13 -18.95
N ARG A 65 -4.56 11.36 -18.47
CA ARG A 65 -5.55 12.27 -19.05
C ARG A 65 -5.20 12.67 -20.48
N VAL A 66 -3.97 13.10 -20.72
CA VAL A 66 -3.49 13.59 -22.03
C VAL A 66 -3.40 12.47 -23.06
N THR A 67 -3.01 11.26 -22.62
CA THR A 67 -2.90 10.08 -23.50
C THR A 67 -4.19 9.27 -23.58
N ARG A 68 -5.20 9.61 -22.76
CA ARG A 68 -6.46 8.85 -22.59
C ARG A 68 -6.21 7.39 -22.20
N SER A 69 -5.22 7.15 -21.35
CA SER A 69 -4.80 5.83 -20.89
C SER A 69 -5.39 5.55 -19.51
N PHE A 70 -6.55 4.93 -19.46
CA PHE A 70 -7.27 4.65 -18.21
C PHE A 70 -7.16 3.20 -17.75
N ASP A 71 -6.23 2.46 -18.33
CA ASP A 71 -5.79 1.14 -17.90
C ASP A 71 -4.25 1.04 -17.93
N TYR A 72 -3.68 0.15 -17.12
CA TYR A 72 -2.23 0.05 -16.95
C TYR A 72 -1.49 -0.34 -18.24
N ARG A 73 -2.09 -1.19 -19.08
CA ARG A 73 -1.44 -1.69 -20.30
C ARG A 73 -1.33 -0.59 -21.36
N THR A 74 -2.41 0.13 -21.60
CA THR A 74 -2.42 1.30 -22.49
C THR A 74 -1.48 2.38 -21.96
N PHE A 75 -1.50 2.61 -20.64
CA PHE A 75 -0.63 3.59 -19.98
C PHE A 75 0.86 3.28 -20.21
N PHE A 76 1.32 2.07 -19.86
CA PHE A 76 2.70 1.68 -20.06
C PHE A 76 3.05 1.52 -21.55
N GLY A 77 2.12 1.09 -22.37
CA GLY A 77 2.27 1.09 -23.83
C GLY A 77 2.61 2.48 -24.38
N HIS A 78 1.94 3.53 -23.89
CA HIS A 78 2.27 4.91 -24.21
C HIS A 78 3.53 5.42 -23.51
N LEU A 79 3.93 4.90 -22.35
CA LEU A 79 5.08 5.39 -21.59
C LEU A 79 6.39 4.76 -22.06
N ILE A 80 6.46 3.43 -22.08
CA ILE A 80 7.69 2.64 -22.32
C ILE A 80 7.53 1.56 -23.41
N GLY A 81 6.43 1.60 -24.16
CA GLY A 81 6.17 0.65 -25.24
C GLY A 81 6.09 -0.80 -24.73
N ARG A 82 6.88 -1.71 -25.31
CA ARG A 82 6.91 -3.13 -24.93
C ARG A 82 7.41 -3.39 -23.51
N GLY A 83 8.01 -2.40 -22.83
CA GLY A 83 8.45 -2.50 -21.44
C GLY A 83 7.33 -2.73 -20.41
N TRP A 84 6.05 -2.60 -20.81
CA TRP A 84 4.90 -2.92 -19.94
C TRP A 84 4.96 -4.35 -19.38
N VAL A 85 5.60 -5.30 -20.08
CA VAL A 85 5.78 -6.69 -19.63
C VAL A 85 6.64 -6.75 -18.36
N ILE A 86 7.71 -5.93 -18.29
CA ILE A 86 8.58 -5.88 -17.11
C ILE A 86 7.81 -5.36 -15.90
N TYR A 87 6.99 -4.33 -16.09
CA TYR A 87 6.11 -3.85 -15.02
C TYR A 87 5.16 -4.96 -14.55
N GLU A 88 4.62 -5.77 -15.44
CA GLU A 88 3.70 -6.85 -15.08
C GLU A 88 4.39 -7.95 -14.27
N VAL A 89 5.62 -8.33 -14.64
CA VAL A 89 6.44 -9.27 -13.85
C VAL A 89 6.73 -8.72 -12.46
N LEU A 90 7.17 -7.46 -12.36
CA LEU A 90 7.39 -6.81 -11.07
C LEU A 90 6.11 -6.75 -10.23
N TYR A 91 4.97 -6.47 -10.86
CA TYR A 91 3.68 -6.43 -10.16
C TYR A 91 3.29 -7.80 -9.58
N TYR A 92 3.47 -8.90 -10.32
CA TYR A 92 3.20 -10.24 -9.80
C TYR A 92 4.17 -10.63 -8.69
N THR A 93 5.44 -10.26 -8.80
CA THR A 93 6.42 -10.45 -7.71
C THR A 93 6.00 -9.66 -6.46
N MET A 94 5.58 -8.40 -6.63
CA MET A 94 5.07 -7.56 -5.54
C MET A 94 3.82 -8.18 -4.91
N LEU A 95 2.92 -8.74 -5.71
CA LEU A 95 1.71 -9.40 -5.23
C LEU A 95 2.03 -10.58 -4.30
N VAL A 96 2.98 -11.45 -4.69
CA VAL A 96 3.45 -12.55 -3.82
C VAL A 96 4.07 -12.01 -2.54
N LEU A 97 4.92 -10.98 -2.63
CA LEU A 97 5.56 -10.38 -1.47
C LEU A 97 4.52 -9.80 -0.48
N VAL A 98 3.53 -9.05 -0.97
CA VAL A 98 2.48 -8.48 -0.11
C VAL A 98 1.63 -9.57 0.52
N LEU A 99 1.23 -10.59 -0.24
CA LEU A 99 0.52 -11.74 0.31
C LEU A 99 1.33 -12.46 1.39
N SER A 100 2.66 -12.58 1.20
CA SER A 100 3.54 -13.19 2.20
C SER A 100 3.65 -12.35 3.47
N VAL A 101 3.76 -11.02 3.33
CA VAL A 101 3.80 -10.08 4.46
C VAL A 101 2.53 -10.14 5.29
N ILE A 102 1.34 -10.13 4.65
CA ILE A 102 0.07 -10.22 5.38
C ILE A 102 -0.10 -11.58 6.04
N GLY A 103 0.36 -12.67 5.42
CA GLY A 103 0.37 -14.00 6.00
C GLY A 103 1.26 -14.08 7.23
N ALA A 104 2.51 -13.60 7.13
CA ALA A 104 3.45 -13.56 8.24
C ALA A 104 2.95 -12.66 9.38
N ALA A 105 2.35 -11.51 9.07
CA ALA A 105 1.75 -10.61 10.06
C ALA A 105 0.62 -11.30 10.84
N CYS A 106 -0.30 -11.95 10.14
CA CYS A 106 -1.38 -12.70 10.78
C CYS A 106 -0.84 -13.84 11.64
N GLY A 107 0.16 -14.56 11.15
CA GLY A 107 0.85 -15.60 11.92
C GLY A 107 1.43 -15.08 13.22
N THR A 108 2.12 -13.94 13.17
CA THR A 108 2.67 -13.27 14.36
C THR A 108 1.57 -12.86 15.34
N VAL A 109 0.47 -12.26 14.85
CA VAL A 109 -0.67 -11.86 15.70
C VAL A 109 -1.27 -13.08 16.42
N PHE A 110 -1.43 -14.20 15.72
CA PHE A 110 -1.95 -15.45 16.33
C PHE A 110 -0.99 -16.01 17.37
N HIS A 111 0.30 -15.97 17.11
CA HIS A 111 1.31 -16.42 18.04
C HIS A 111 1.35 -15.55 19.32
N ASP A 112 1.47 -14.23 19.14
CA ASP A 112 1.68 -13.30 20.25
C ASP A 112 0.42 -13.09 21.10
N SER A 113 -0.78 -13.17 20.49
CA SER A 113 -2.03 -12.88 21.18
C SER A 113 -2.73 -14.13 21.76
N PHE A 114 -2.54 -15.29 21.11
CA PHE A 114 -3.28 -16.52 21.46
C PHE A 114 -2.35 -17.69 21.77
N GLY A 115 -1.03 -17.56 21.66
CA GLY A 115 -0.06 -18.65 21.86
C GLY A 115 -0.15 -19.75 20.79
N LEU A 116 -0.82 -19.50 19.66
CA LEU A 116 -1.02 -20.48 18.59
C LEU A 116 0.17 -20.50 17.62
N PRO A 117 0.43 -21.62 16.91
CA PRO A 117 1.47 -21.66 15.89
C PRO A 117 1.25 -20.59 14.80
N ALA A 118 2.31 -19.84 14.45
CA ALA A 118 2.23 -18.77 13.45
C ALA A 118 1.72 -19.27 12.08
N GLY A 119 2.11 -20.48 11.68
CA GLY A 119 1.63 -21.10 10.43
C GLY A 119 0.10 -21.30 10.41
N LEU A 120 -0.53 -21.50 11.56
CA LEU A 120 -1.98 -21.61 11.67
C LEU A 120 -2.65 -20.27 11.37
N GLY A 121 -2.15 -19.16 11.94
CA GLY A 121 -2.67 -17.82 11.66
C GLY A 121 -2.54 -17.44 10.19
N ALA A 122 -1.37 -17.69 9.59
CA ALA A 122 -1.15 -17.49 8.16
C ALA A 122 -2.10 -18.34 7.30
N GLY A 123 -2.29 -19.63 7.66
CA GLY A 123 -3.19 -20.55 6.97
C GLY A 123 -4.65 -20.11 7.05
N VAL A 124 -5.12 -19.68 8.22
CA VAL A 124 -6.48 -19.14 8.42
C VAL A 124 -6.71 -17.91 7.54
N LEU A 125 -5.76 -16.97 7.51
CA LEU A 125 -5.85 -15.79 6.64
C LEU A 125 -5.99 -16.21 5.17
N MET A 126 -5.09 -17.08 4.70
CA MET A 126 -5.07 -17.51 3.29
C MET A 126 -6.35 -18.27 2.91
N LEU A 127 -6.90 -19.08 3.83
CA LEU A 127 -8.17 -19.75 3.63
C LEU A 127 -9.33 -18.75 3.52
N CYS A 128 -9.39 -17.77 4.42
CA CYS A 128 -10.40 -16.70 4.36
C CYS A 128 -10.33 -15.94 3.03
N VAL A 129 -9.12 -15.58 2.60
CA VAL A 129 -8.90 -14.90 1.31
C VAL A 129 -9.36 -15.78 0.15
N ALA A 130 -8.98 -17.06 0.12
CA ALA A 130 -9.39 -18.01 -0.93
C ALA A 130 -10.91 -18.15 -1.03
N VAL A 131 -11.57 -18.34 0.11
CA VAL A 131 -13.04 -18.46 0.19
C VAL A 131 -13.72 -17.18 -0.31
N LEU A 132 -13.25 -16.01 0.12
CA LEU A 132 -13.84 -14.74 -0.30
C LEU A 132 -13.61 -14.43 -1.76
N VAL A 133 -12.46 -14.79 -2.33
CA VAL A 133 -12.20 -14.65 -3.77
C VAL A 133 -13.09 -15.58 -4.60
N TYR A 134 -13.36 -16.78 -4.08
CA TYR A 134 -14.22 -17.78 -4.76
C TYR A 134 -15.69 -17.40 -4.70
N PHE A 135 -16.21 -17.05 -3.51
CA PHE A 135 -17.62 -16.77 -3.25
C PHE A 135 -17.96 -15.29 -3.21
N GLY A 136 -16.96 -14.40 -3.35
CA GLY A 136 -17.08 -12.98 -3.08
C GLY A 136 -18.23 -12.30 -3.83
N SER A 137 -19.03 -11.58 -3.06
CA SER A 137 -20.12 -10.74 -3.57
C SER A 137 -19.80 -9.25 -3.31
N THR A 138 -20.51 -8.38 -4.03
CA THR A 138 -20.46 -6.92 -3.80
C THR A 138 -20.78 -6.50 -2.36
N LEU A 139 -21.53 -7.35 -1.63
CA LEU A 139 -21.81 -7.14 -0.22
C LEU A 139 -20.55 -7.30 0.65
N VAL A 140 -19.76 -8.36 0.38
CA VAL A 140 -18.49 -8.59 1.09
C VAL A 140 -17.53 -7.44 0.88
N GLU A 141 -17.39 -6.94 -0.36
CA GLU A 141 -16.54 -5.77 -0.67
C GLU A 141 -16.98 -4.52 0.09
N ARG A 142 -18.29 -4.26 0.21
CA ARG A 142 -18.82 -3.13 0.98
C ARG A 142 -18.53 -3.26 2.47
N VAL A 143 -18.73 -4.43 3.05
CA VAL A 143 -18.43 -4.69 4.46
C VAL A 143 -16.94 -4.52 4.73
N LEU A 144 -16.09 -5.12 3.93
CA LEU A 144 -14.64 -4.99 4.06
C LEU A 144 -14.16 -3.52 3.88
N SER A 145 -14.84 -2.75 3.04
CA SER A 145 -14.49 -1.33 2.84
C SER A 145 -14.90 -0.45 4.02
N ALA A 146 -16.04 -0.73 4.65
CA ALA A 146 -16.49 -0.02 5.85
C ALA A 146 -15.53 -0.20 7.04
N TRP A 147 -14.90 -1.37 7.15
CA TRP A 147 -13.90 -1.64 8.19
C TRP A 147 -12.61 -0.81 8.05
N GLY A 148 -12.29 -0.31 6.87
CA GLY A 148 -11.20 0.65 6.71
C GLY A 148 -11.39 1.88 7.60
N ILE A 149 -12.61 2.44 7.66
CA ILE A 149 -12.93 3.59 8.52
C ILE A 149 -12.74 3.24 10.01
N ALA A 150 -13.14 2.03 10.42
CA ALA A 150 -12.93 1.57 11.80
C ALA A 150 -11.45 1.54 12.18
N LEU A 151 -10.58 1.09 11.26
CA LEU A 151 -9.13 1.08 11.50
C LEU A 151 -8.56 2.49 11.70
N TYR A 152 -9.02 3.48 10.92
CA TYR A 152 -8.62 4.87 11.13
C TYR A 152 -9.03 5.41 12.49
N LEU A 153 -10.26 5.13 12.93
CA LEU A 153 -10.72 5.53 14.25
C LEU A 153 -9.89 4.87 15.36
N LEU A 154 -9.52 3.61 15.17
CA LEU A 154 -8.66 2.88 16.11
C LEU A 154 -7.24 3.45 16.14
N TYR A 155 -6.64 3.82 15.00
CA TYR A 155 -5.36 4.54 14.96
C TYR A 155 -5.46 5.89 15.65
N GLY A 156 -6.52 6.65 15.38
CA GLY A 156 -6.78 7.92 16.05
C GLY A 156 -6.86 7.77 17.57
N GLY A 157 -7.59 6.76 18.05
CA GLY A 157 -7.68 6.41 19.46
C GLY A 157 -6.34 6.01 20.07
N MET A 158 -5.55 5.20 19.35
CA MET A 158 -4.22 4.79 19.79
C MET A 158 -3.24 5.99 19.87
N VAL A 159 -3.25 6.86 18.87
CA VAL A 159 -2.44 8.09 18.86
C VAL A 159 -2.83 9.01 20.02
N LEU A 160 -4.14 9.23 20.21
CA LEU A 160 -4.63 10.08 21.29
C LEU A 160 -4.20 9.53 22.66
N TRP A 161 -4.31 8.23 22.84
CA TRP A 161 -3.82 7.58 24.06
C TRP A 161 -2.31 7.75 24.24
N CYS A 162 -1.51 7.54 23.20
CA CYS A 162 -0.06 7.75 23.27
C CYS A 162 0.30 9.22 23.58
N LEU A 163 -0.39 10.18 22.98
CA LEU A 163 -0.15 11.60 23.22
C LEU A 163 -0.52 12.01 24.65
N THR A 164 -1.55 11.40 25.25
CA THR A 164 -1.95 11.72 26.63
C THR A 164 -1.03 11.09 27.68
N HIS A 165 -0.47 9.91 27.42
CA HIS A 165 0.32 9.15 28.41
C HIS A 165 1.84 9.23 28.18
N TYR A 166 2.29 9.48 26.94
CA TYR A 166 3.69 9.43 26.53
C TYR A 166 4.18 10.70 25.80
N SER A 167 3.47 11.83 25.94
CA SER A 167 3.86 13.08 25.27
C SER A 167 5.28 13.52 25.58
N GLY A 168 5.72 13.39 26.84
CA GLY A 168 7.09 13.68 27.26
C GLY A 168 8.11 12.77 26.55
N THR A 169 7.88 11.47 26.55
CA THR A 169 8.75 10.48 25.88
C THR A 169 8.79 10.72 24.38
N ILE A 170 7.66 11.03 23.74
CA ILE A 170 7.63 11.38 22.32
C ILE A 170 8.47 12.62 22.05
N ALA A 171 8.33 13.67 22.88
CA ALA A 171 9.10 14.90 22.74
C ALA A 171 10.60 14.69 22.95
N GLU A 172 10.99 13.83 23.88
CA GLU A 172 12.40 13.45 24.10
C GLU A 172 12.95 12.63 22.94
N ASN A 173 12.21 11.62 22.46
CA ASN A 173 12.63 10.80 21.34
C ASN A 173 12.78 11.63 20.05
N LEU A 174 11.96 12.65 19.85
CA LEU A 174 12.08 13.56 18.71
C LEU A 174 13.35 14.45 18.75
N LYS A 175 13.99 14.60 19.91
CA LYS A 175 15.28 15.31 20.04
C LYS A 175 16.47 14.44 19.66
N ILE A 176 16.29 13.13 19.54
CA ILE A 176 17.36 12.20 19.16
C ILE A 176 17.80 12.54 17.73
N PRO A 177 19.09 12.79 17.50
CA PRO A 177 19.58 13.12 16.17
C PRO A 177 19.37 11.94 15.20
N PRO A 178 19.27 12.22 13.91
CA PRO A 178 19.20 11.18 12.89
C PRO A 178 20.36 10.18 13.03
N THR A 179 20.06 8.89 12.93
CA THR A 179 21.09 7.83 12.99
C THR A 179 21.97 7.81 11.76
N ASP A 180 21.41 8.26 10.63
CA ASP A 180 22.10 8.39 9.35
C ASP A 180 21.41 9.45 8.45
N ALA A 181 21.99 9.70 7.28
CA ALA A 181 21.41 10.58 6.25
C ALA A 181 20.42 9.87 5.31
N GLY A 182 20.09 8.61 5.58
CA GLY A 182 19.30 7.73 4.70
C GLY A 182 17.80 8.00 4.68
N TRP A 183 17.27 8.88 5.55
CA TRP A 183 15.83 9.12 5.68
C TRP A 183 15.14 9.56 4.37
N VAL A 184 15.85 10.31 3.49
CA VAL A 184 15.33 10.66 2.15
C VAL A 184 15.22 9.40 1.29
N ALA A 185 16.26 8.56 1.29
CA ALA A 185 16.27 7.31 0.54
C ALA A 185 15.18 6.35 1.05
N GLY A 186 14.97 6.26 2.37
CA GLY A 186 13.88 5.51 2.99
C GLY A 186 12.50 6.00 2.51
N GLY A 187 12.27 7.32 2.52
CA GLY A 187 11.03 7.93 2.02
C GLY A 187 10.80 7.69 0.53
N VAL A 188 11.84 7.80 -0.30
CA VAL A 188 11.77 7.51 -1.74
C VAL A 188 11.55 6.01 -1.99
N ALA A 189 12.21 5.13 -1.24
CA ALA A 189 12.04 3.70 -1.34
C ALA A 189 10.62 3.27 -0.98
N TYR A 190 10.10 3.78 0.14
CA TYR A 190 8.72 3.57 0.55
C TYR A 190 7.72 4.08 -0.50
N ALA A 191 7.95 5.28 -1.05
CA ALA A 191 7.12 5.82 -2.10
C ALA A 191 7.17 4.94 -3.36
N GLY A 192 8.33 4.45 -3.73
CA GLY A 192 8.57 3.75 -5.00
C GLY A 192 7.74 2.48 -5.16
N TYR A 193 7.73 1.58 -4.16
CA TYR A 193 6.97 0.34 -4.30
C TYR A 193 5.45 0.58 -4.17
N ASN A 194 5.01 1.52 -3.35
CA ASN A 194 3.60 1.85 -3.22
C ASN A 194 3.02 2.48 -4.50
N LEU A 195 3.83 3.27 -5.22
CA LEU A 195 3.44 3.81 -6.52
C LEU A 195 3.12 2.74 -7.56
N ALA A 196 3.60 1.49 -7.38
CA ALA A 196 3.21 0.36 -8.23
C ALA A 196 1.69 0.16 -8.31
N ALA A 197 0.93 0.61 -7.32
CA ALA A 197 -0.52 0.55 -7.31
C ALA A 197 -1.18 1.62 -8.21
N ALA A 198 -0.53 2.75 -8.46
CA ALA A 198 -1.13 3.89 -9.17
C ALA A 198 -1.64 3.54 -10.58
N PRO A 199 -0.95 2.75 -11.42
CA PRO A 199 -1.48 2.36 -12.73
C PRO A 199 -2.75 1.50 -12.68
N ALA A 200 -3.01 0.81 -11.56
CA ALA A 200 -4.22 -0.02 -11.42
C ALA A 200 -5.49 0.82 -11.18
N MET A 201 -5.34 2.07 -10.72
CA MET A 201 -6.46 2.95 -10.38
C MET A 201 -6.78 4.02 -11.45
N LEU A 202 -6.10 4.00 -12.59
CA LEU A 202 -6.27 5.00 -13.65
C LEU A 202 -7.70 5.10 -14.20
N PHE A 203 -8.51 4.05 -14.05
CA PHE A 203 -9.92 4.05 -14.42
C PHE A 203 -10.73 5.13 -13.70
N CYS A 204 -10.31 5.57 -12.51
CA CYS A 204 -10.94 6.64 -11.74
C CYS A 204 -10.78 8.02 -12.42
N LEU A 205 -9.77 8.17 -13.29
CA LEU A 205 -9.46 9.43 -13.94
C LEU A 205 -10.32 9.73 -15.18
N ARG A 206 -11.24 8.85 -15.57
CA ARG A 206 -12.14 9.06 -16.72
C ARG A 206 -12.96 10.35 -16.60
N HIS A 207 -13.17 10.83 -15.37
CA HIS A 207 -13.90 12.05 -15.05
C HIS A 207 -13.01 13.30 -14.95
N ALA A 208 -11.68 13.17 -14.91
CA ALA A 208 -10.74 14.28 -14.85
C ALA A 208 -10.60 14.94 -16.24
N SER A 209 -11.32 16.04 -16.47
CA SER A 209 -11.34 16.72 -17.77
C SER A 209 -10.27 17.79 -17.90
N ARG A 210 -9.86 18.43 -16.79
CA ARG A 210 -8.93 19.56 -16.77
C ARG A 210 -7.59 19.15 -16.16
N ARG A 211 -6.50 19.77 -16.65
CA ARG A 211 -5.15 19.60 -16.06
C ARG A 211 -5.14 19.84 -14.55
N ARG A 212 -5.82 20.91 -14.11
CA ARG A 212 -5.91 21.25 -12.69
C ARG A 212 -6.51 20.11 -11.87
N ASP A 213 -7.54 19.43 -12.38
CA ASP A 213 -8.19 18.32 -11.67
C ASP A 213 -7.20 17.16 -11.46
N ALA A 214 -6.42 16.80 -12.49
CA ALA A 214 -5.42 15.73 -12.41
C ALA A 214 -4.29 16.06 -11.42
N LEU A 215 -3.78 17.30 -11.46
CA LEU A 215 -2.72 17.73 -10.54
C LEU A 215 -3.18 17.75 -9.10
N ILE A 216 -4.35 18.34 -8.83
CA ILE A 216 -4.90 18.41 -7.47
C ILE A 216 -5.22 17.00 -6.95
N ALA A 217 -5.80 16.12 -7.78
CA ALA A 217 -6.10 14.74 -7.40
C ALA A 217 -4.82 13.97 -7.03
N GLY A 218 -3.71 14.17 -7.75
CA GLY A 218 -2.43 13.55 -7.45
C GLY A 218 -1.87 13.98 -6.10
N PHE A 219 -1.81 15.28 -5.84
CA PHE A 219 -1.33 15.80 -4.54
C PHE A 219 -2.27 15.40 -3.39
N ALA A 220 -3.59 15.48 -3.59
CA ALA A 220 -4.56 15.04 -2.60
C ALA A 220 -4.41 13.55 -2.29
N GLY A 221 -4.15 12.71 -3.30
CA GLY A 221 -3.90 11.29 -3.13
C GLY A 221 -2.69 11.00 -2.26
N GLY A 222 -1.57 11.68 -2.52
CA GLY A 222 -0.37 11.58 -1.70
C GLY A 222 -0.63 12.00 -0.25
N ALA A 223 -1.32 13.14 -0.04
CA ALA A 223 -1.65 13.63 1.29
C ALA A 223 -2.57 12.68 2.07
N LEU A 224 -3.65 12.19 1.44
CA LEU A 224 -4.57 11.24 2.06
C LEU A 224 -3.87 9.95 2.48
N ALA A 225 -2.95 9.44 1.64
CA ALA A 225 -2.23 8.20 1.95
C ALA A 225 -1.18 8.35 3.06
N VAL A 226 -0.58 9.54 3.24
CA VAL A 226 0.43 9.77 4.28
C VAL A 226 -0.18 9.99 5.66
N ILE A 227 -1.34 10.64 5.76
CA ILE A 227 -1.96 11.03 7.05
C ILE A 227 -2.05 9.86 8.04
N PRO A 228 -2.62 8.69 7.70
CA PRO A 228 -2.70 7.57 8.64
C PRO A 228 -1.33 7.06 9.08
N GLY A 229 -0.32 7.12 8.18
CA GLY A 229 1.05 6.76 8.51
C GLY A 229 1.67 7.68 9.55
N VAL A 230 1.46 8.99 9.41
CA VAL A 230 1.91 9.95 10.42
C VAL A 230 1.24 9.67 11.76
N LEU A 231 -0.06 9.40 11.78
CA LEU A 231 -0.80 9.06 13.00
C LEU A 231 -0.21 7.81 13.68
N LEU A 232 -0.08 6.71 12.94
CA LEU A 232 0.51 5.49 13.49
C LEU A 232 1.97 5.68 13.88
N TYR A 233 2.75 6.44 13.12
CA TYR A 233 4.15 6.71 13.39
C TYR A 233 4.37 7.47 14.70
N LEU A 234 3.53 8.45 15.01
CA LEU A 234 3.56 9.16 16.30
C LEU A 234 3.37 8.20 17.47
N SER A 235 2.51 7.18 17.33
CA SER A 235 2.37 6.14 18.36
C SER A 235 3.63 5.27 18.46
N VAL A 236 4.25 4.95 17.31
CA VAL A 236 5.49 4.14 17.27
C VAL A 236 6.66 4.87 17.94
N ILE A 237 6.78 6.20 17.76
CA ILE A 237 7.83 7.01 18.40
C ILE A 237 7.80 6.90 19.92
N ALA A 238 6.63 6.76 20.53
CA ALA A 238 6.50 6.67 22.00
C ALA A 238 7.29 5.49 22.60
N PHE A 239 7.52 4.44 21.83
CA PHE A 239 8.17 3.20 22.29
C PHE A 239 9.55 2.96 21.65
N TYR A 240 10.14 3.99 21.05
CA TYR A 240 11.52 3.91 20.53
C TYR A 240 12.52 3.78 21.71
N PRO A 241 13.61 2.99 21.60
CA PRO A 241 14.01 2.16 20.44
C PRO A 241 13.44 0.74 20.45
N ALA A 242 12.81 0.28 21.51
CA ALA A 242 12.40 -1.12 21.70
C ALA A 242 11.44 -1.61 20.60
N ILE A 243 10.55 -0.73 20.13
CA ILE A 243 9.56 -1.02 19.09
C ILE A 243 10.18 -1.42 17.72
N ALA A 244 11.45 -1.04 17.49
CA ALA A 244 12.15 -1.32 16.23
C ALA A 244 12.27 -2.82 15.94
N GLN A 245 12.32 -3.66 16.99
CA GLN A 245 12.42 -5.11 16.85
C GLN A 245 11.07 -5.82 16.80
N ALA A 246 9.96 -5.10 17.01
CA ALA A 246 8.63 -5.70 17.00
C ALA A 246 8.22 -6.14 15.57
N PRO A 247 7.86 -7.41 15.36
CA PRO A 247 7.38 -7.86 14.04
C PRO A 247 6.09 -7.14 13.61
N VAL A 248 5.18 -6.89 14.56
CA VAL A 248 3.92 -6.17 14.36
C VAL A 248 3.82 -5.02 15.37
N PRO A 249 4.46 -3.86 15.11
CA PRO A 249 4.55 -2.72 16.04
C PRO A 249 3.20 -2.27 16.60
N ALA A 250 2.15 -2.22 15.74
CA ALA A 250 0.82 -1.83 16.19
C ALA A 250 0.28 -2.73 17.32
N VAL A 251 0.49 -4.04 17.25
CA VAL A 251 0.06 -4.99 18.29
C VAL A 251 0.94 -4.84 19.54
N SER A 252 2.24 -4.61 19.38
CA SER A 252 3.15 -4.36 20.50
C SER A 252 2.73 -3.11 21.30
N ILE A 253 2.27 -2.04 20.64
CA ILE A 253 1.75 -0.86 21.33
C ILE A 253 0.49 -1.19 22.15
N LEU A 254 -0.38 -2.07 21.65
CA LEU A 254 -1.62 -2.45 22.34
C LEU A 254 -1.37 -3.10 23.71
N SER A 255 -0.26 -3.82 23.89
CA SER A 255 0.08 -4.43 25.18
C SER A 255 0.30 -3.38 26.27
N HIS A 256 0.69 -2.17 25.92
CA HIS A 256 0.92 -1.04 26.84
C HIS A 256 -0.37 -0.27 27.17
N ILE A 257 -1.38 -0.32 26.29
CA ILE A 257 -2.67 0.36 26.52
C ILE A 257 -3.44 -0.29 27.68
N GLY A 258 -3.22 -1.59 27.92
CA GLY A 258 -3.83 -2.32 29.05
C GLY A 258 -5.33 -2.61 28.88
N SER A 259 -5.98 -2.14 27.81
CA SER A 259 -7.39 -2.42 27.53
C SER A 259 -7.56 -3.66 26.67
N ARG A 260 -8.01 -4.75 27.27
CA ARG A 260 -8.27 -6.01 26.55
C ARG A 260 -9.31 -5.87 25.45
N VAL A 261 -10.34 -5.06 25.69
CA VAL A 261 -11.39 -4.81 24.70
C VAL A 261 -10.85 -4.04 23.50
N PHE A 262 -10.10 -2.95 23.75
CA PHE A 262 -9.50 -2.18 22.68
C PHE A 262 -8.52 -3.03 21.85
N SER A 263 -7.68 -3.81 22.51
CA SER A 263 -6.74 -4.71 21.85
C SER A 263 -7.46 -5.74 20.97
N LEU A 264 -8.52 -6.36 21.44
CA LEU A 264 -9.30 -7.35 20.67
C LEU A 264 -9.96 -6.69 19.44
N VAL A 265 -10.61 -5.54 19.63
CA VAL A 265 -11.26 -4.80 18.53
C VAL A 265 -10.24 -4.38 17.48
N PHE A 266 -9.07 -3.92 17.90
CA PHE A 266 -7.97 -3.55 17.00
C PHE A 266 -7.45 -4.77 16.21
N GLN A 267 -7.22 -5.90 16.87
CA GLN A 267 -6.74 -7.13 16.21
C GLN A 267 -7.75 -7.66 15.19
N VAL A 268 -9.05 -7.60 15.51
CA VAL A 268 -10.11 -7.96 14.56
C VAL A 268 -10.11 -7.01 13.36
N ALA A 269 -10.01 -5.71 13.59
CA ALA A 269 -9.93 -4.72 12.51
C ALA A 269 -8.69 -4.91 11.64
N LEU A 270 -7.54 -5.21 12.26
CA LEU A 270 -6.30 -5.54 11.57
C LEU A 270 -6.49 -6.80 10.71
N PHE A 271 -7.00 -7.89 11.28
CA PHE A 271 -7.27 -9.13 10.55
C PHE A 271 -8.14 -8.90 9.31
N ILE A 272 -9.24 -8.16 9.47
CA ILE A 272 -10.14 -7.82 8.35
C ILE A 272 -9.40 -7.00 7.28
N THR A 273 -8.51 -6.09 7.69
CA THR A 273 -7.69 -5.30 6.76
C THR A 273 -6.71 -6.18 5.98
N LEU A 274 -6.07 -7.16 6.65
CA LEU A 274 -5.20 -8.14 5.99
C LEU A 274 -5.98 -8.98 4.98
N VAL A 275 -7.17 -9.47 5.35
CA VAL A 275 -8.07 -10.21 4.45
C VAL A 275 -8.48 -9.36 3.25
N LYS A 276 -8.90 -8.11 3.48
CA LYS A 276 -9.26 -7.16 2.41
C LYS A 276 -8.11 -6.98 1.41
N THR A 277 -6.90 -6.81 1.91
CA THR A 277 -5.70 -6.66 1.07
C THR A 277 -5.48 -7.91 0.20
N GLY A 278 -5.54 -9.09 0.80
CA GLY A 278 -5.38 -10.35 0.07
C GLY A 278 -6.44 -10.56 -1.01
N VAL A 279 -7.71 -10.31 -0.69
CA VAL A 279 -8.84 -10.40 -1.63
C VAL A 279 -8.65 -9.41 -2.80
N GLY A 280 -8.30 -8.15 -2.49
CA GLY A 280 -8.07 -7.13 -3.51
C GLY A 280 -6.94 -7.49 -4.48
N LEU A 281 -5.83 -8.01 -3.95
CA LEU A 281 -4.68 -8.43 -4.76
C LEU A 281 -5.02 -9.61 -5.69
N LEU A 282 -5.70 -10.63 -5.18
CA LEU A 282 -6.09 -11.78 -6.00
C LEU A 282 -7.21 -11.45 -6.99
N HIS A 283 -8.11 -10.55 -6.64
CA HIS A 283 -9.08 -10.02 -7.60
C HIS A 283 -8.37 -9.29 -8.75
N ALA A 284 -7.43 -8.41 -8.45
CA ALA A 284 -6.63 -7.72 -9.46
C ALA A 284 -5.82 -8.68 -10.34
N LEU A 285 -5.26 -9.76 -9.77
CA LEU A 285 -4.60 -10.84 -10.51
C LEU A 285 -5.56 -11.47 -11.52
N ASN A 286 -6.73 -11.92 -11.05
CA ASN A 286 -7.72 -12.59 -11.87
C ASN A 286 -8.24 -11.70 -13.02
N GLU A 287 -8.48 -10.41 -12.75
CA GLU A 287 -8.91 -9.46 -13.79
C GLU A 287 -7.82 -9.20 -14.85
N ARG A 288 -6.54 -9.18 -14.44
CA ARG A 288 -5.42 -9.06 -15.39
C ARG A 288 -5.31 -10.30 -16.29
N ILE A 289 -5.47 -11.50 -15.74
CA ILE A 289 -5.47 -12.74 -16.51
C ILE A 289 -6.68 -12.75 -17.47
N ALA A 290 -7.88 -12.40 -17.00
CA ALA A 290 -9.09 -12.32 -17.82
C ALA A 290 -8.94 -11.32 -18.99
N ALA A 291 -8.35 -10.16 -18.73
CA ALA A 291 -8.03 -9.17 -19.75
C ALA A 291 -7.07 -9.70 -20.82
N ALA A 292 -6.06 -10.49 -20.41
CA ALA A 292 -5.12 -11.12 -21.37
C ALA A 292 -5.80 -12.13 -22.29
N TYR A 293 -6.77 -12.90 -21.78
CA TYR A 293 -7.60 -13.80 -22.59
C TYR A 293 -8.52 -13.02 -23.55
N SER A 294 -9.16 -11.97 -23.05
CA SER A 294 -10.06 -11.12 -23.87
C SER A 294 -9.35 -10.51 -25.08
N ILE A 295 -8.09 -10.06 -24.91
CA ILE A 295 -7.29 -9.50 -26.00
C ILE A 295 -7.01 -10.56 -27.11
N ARG A 296 -6.94 -11.85 -26.71
CA ARG A 296 -6.77 -12.97 -27.66
C ARG A 296 -8.11 -13.45 -28.26
N GLY A 297 -9.21 -12.75 -28.00
CA GLY A 297 -10.55 -13.13 -28.48
C GLY A 297 -11.13 -14.36 -27.79
N SER A 298 -10.57 -14.81 -26.65
CA SER A 298 -11.01 -15.99 -25.92
C SER A 298 -11.53 -15.62 -24.52
N ARG A 299 -12.35 -16.50 -23.93
CA ARG A 299 -12.81 -16.34 -22.55
C ARG A 299 -11.88 -17.10 -21.61
N MET A 300 -11.55 -16.49 -20.46
CA MET A 300 -10.80 -17.17 -19.41
C MET A 300 -11.58 -18.38 -18.89
N PRO A 301 -10.99 -19.59 -18.85
CA PRO A 301 -11.62 -20.75 -18.23
C PRO A 301 -12.02 -20.49 -16.77
N GLN A 302 -13.21 -20.93 -16.36
CA GLN A 302 -13.70 -20.67 -14.99
C GLN A 302 -12.79 -21.29 -13.93
N SER A 303 -12.19 -22.45 -14.22
CA SER A 303 -11.25 -23.13 -13.33
C SER A 303 -9.91 -22.40 -13.15
N LEU A 304 -9.53 -21.52 -14.08
CA LEU A 304 -8.23 -20.84 -14.00
C LEU A 304 -8.18 -19.78 -12.89
N ARG A 305 -9.30 -19.13 -12.57
CA ARG A 305 -9.39 -18.15 -11.46
C ARG A 305 -8.98 -18.76 -10.10
N PRO A 306 -9.63 -19.83 -9.62
CA PRO A 306 -9.25 -20.43 -8.35
C PRO A 306 -7.85 -21.04 -8.39
N VAL A 307 -7.46 -21.68 -9.50
CA VAL A 307 -6.12 -22.27 -9.64
C VAL A 307 -5.03 -21.22 -9.53
N ALA A 308 -5.14 -20.12 -10.27
CA ALA A 308 -4.17 -19.01 -10.19
C ALA A 308 -4.10 -18.45 -8.77
N SER A 309 -5.27 -18.20 -8.13
CA SER A 309 -5.32 -17.70 -6.75
C SER A 309 -4.64 -18.68 -5.77
N LEU A 310 -4.90 -19.97 -5.87
CA LEU A 310 -4.29 -20.98 -4.99
C LEU A 310 -2.77 -21.09 -5.18
N VAL A 311 -2.27 -21.01 -6.42
CA VAL A 311 -0.83 -21.01 -6.70
C VAL A 311 -0.14 -19.80 -6.03
N PHE A 312 -0.70 -18.61 -6.16
CA PHE A 312 -0.14 -17.41 -5.54
C PHE A 312 -0.23 -17.44 -4.01
N LEU A 313 -1.33 -17.96 -3.45
CA LEU A 313 -1.48 -18.13 -2.00
C LEU A 313 -0.50 -19.18 -1.44
N ALA A 314 -0.30 -20.29 -2.13
CA ALA A 314 0.68 -21.31 -1.74
C ALA A 314 2.11 -20.77 -1.77
N ALA A 315 2.48 -20.04 -2.82
CA ALA A 315 3.77 -19.39 -2.91
C ALA A 315 3.97 -18.36 -1.79
N ALA A 316 2.94 -17.57 -1.50
CA ALA A 316 2.97 -16.58 -0.43
C ALA A 316 3.09 -17.22 0.95
N LEU A 317 2.36 -18.28 1.22
CA LEU A 317 2.41 -19.04 2.48
C LEU A 317 3.79 -19.65 2.70
N PHE A 318 4.36 -20.28 1.66
CA PHE A 318 5.71 -20.83 1.71
C PHE A 318 6.75 -19.75 2.04
N LEU A 319 6.65 -18.59 1.40
CA LEU A 319 7.60 -17.48 1.60
C LEU A 319 7.42 -16.85 3.00
N ALA A 320 6.17 -16.70 3.47
CA ALA A 320 5.86 -16.19 4.81
C ALA A 320 6.49 -17.05 5.92
N ASP A 321 6.39 -18.36 5.79
CA ASP A 321 6.92 -19.33 6.76
C ASP A 321 8.46 -19.33 6.79
N ARG A 322 9.10 -19.18 5.65
CA ARG A 322 10.58 -19.29 5.52
C ARG A 322 11.32 -18.00 5.85
N VAL A 323 10.73 -16.85 5.57
CA VAL A 323 11.46 -15.56 5.59
C VAL A 323 11.05 -14.69 6.79
N GLY A 324 9.78 -14.71 7.18
CA GLY A 324 9.23 -13.86 8.23
C GLY A 324 9.03 -12.39 7.80
N ILE A 325 8.17 -11.67 8.56
CA ILE A 325 7.68 -10.34 8.15
C ILE A 325 8.79 -9.28 8.07
N ILE A 326 9.75 -9.29 9.00
CA ILE A 326 10.82 -8.28 9.05
C ILE A 326 11.68 -8.35 7.78
N ALA A 327 12.15 -9.55 7.42
CA ALA A 327 13.00 -9.71 6.26
C ALA A 327 12.24 -9.55 4.93
N LEU A 328 10.94 -9.92 4.89
CA LEU A 328 10.08 -9.67 3.73
C LEU A 328 9.92 -8.18 3.45
N VAL A 329 9.70 -7.37 4.48
CA VAL A 329 9.57 -5.92 4.33
C VAL A 329 10.95 -5.30 3.99
N ALA A 330 11.98 -5.58 4.78
CA ALA A 330 13.30 -4.98 4.59
C ALA A 330 13.94 -5.31 3.24
N ARG A 331 14.02 -6.59 2.91
CA ARG A 331 14.70 -7.06 1.70
C ARG A 331 13.78 -7.19 0.50
N GLY A 332 12.56 -7.69 0.72
CA GLY A 332 11.58 -7.91 -0.35
C GLY A 332 11.12 -6.59 -0.96
N TYR A 333 10.53 -5.72 -0.15
CA TYR A 333 10.06 -4.43 -0.64
C TYR A 333 11.22 -3.50 -1.02
N GLY A 334 12.31 -3.50 -0.25
CA GLY A 334 13.50 -2.72 -0.57
C GLY A 334 14.05 -3.04 -1.96
N THR A 335 14.16 -4.32 -2.33
CA THR A 335 14.69 -4.74 -3.64
C THR A 335 13.72 -4.39 -4.78
N ILE A 336 12.42 -4.72 -4.64
CA ILE A 336 11.45 -4.51 -5.72
C ILE A 336 11.20 -3.02 -6.01
N THR A 337 11.42 -2.15 -5.02
CA THR A 337 11.35 -0.70 -5.17
C THR A 337 12.23 -0.20 -6.32
N TYR A 338 13.47 -0.65 -6.42
CA TYR A 338 14.37 -0.22 -7.50
C TYR A 338 13.82 -0.59 -8.88
N GLY A 339 13.15 -1.73 -8.99
CA GLY A 339 12.47 -2.14 -10.22
C GLY A 339 11.35 -1.15 -10.60
N PHE A 340 10.49 -0.76 -9.65
CA PHE A 340 9.42 0.20 -9.91
C PHE A 340 9.95 1.62 -10.15
N LEU A 341 10.98 2.05 -9.44
CA LEU A 341 11.63 3.32 -9.72
C LEU A 341 12.15 3.36 -11.17
N ALA A 342 12.85 2.31 -11.62
CA ALA A 342 13.43 2.24 -12.96
C ALA A 342 12.38 2.15 -14.08
N ILE A 343 11.31 1.35 -13.90
CA ILE A 343 10.34 1.06 -14.96
C ILE A 343 9.15 2.02 -14.97
N TYR A 344 8.86 2.65 -13.85
CA TYR A 344 7.70 3.52 -13.75
C TYR A 344 8.07 4.95 -13.35
N VAL A 345 8.70 5.15 -12.18
CA VAL A 345 8.90 6.51 -11.65
C VAL A 345 9.84 7.33 -12.54
N VAL A 346 10.99 6.79 -12.91
CA VAL A 346 11.92 7.49 -13.79
C VAL A 346 11.33 7.75 -15.18
N PRO A 347 10.71 6.77 -15.88
CA PRO A 347 10.07 7.01 -17.17
C PRO A 347 8.93 8.04 -17.10
N ILE A 348 8.09 8.03 -16.07
CA ILE A 348 6.99 9.00 -15.99
C ILE A 348 7.49 10.41 -15.74
N MET A 349 8.55 10.55 -14.94
CA MET A 349 9.18 11.85 -14.66
C MET A 349 10.07 12.39 -15.80
N THR A 350 10.43 11.57 -16.76
CA THR A 350 11.23 11.96 -17.93
C THR A 350 10.40 11.93 -19.21
N ILE A 351 10.12 10.75 -19.75
CA ILE A 351 9.36 10.55 -20.99
C ILE A 351 7.92 11.06 -20.84
N GLY A 352 7.29 10.81 -19.68
CA GLY A 352 5.92 11.25 -19.39
C GLY A 352 5.81 12.76 -19.43
N LEU A 353 6.65 13.46 -18.67
CA LEU A 353 6.69 14.95 -18.67
C LEU A 353 6.96 15.51 -20.07
N TRP A 354 7.94 14.97 -20.78
CA TRP A 354 8.26 15.42 -22.13
C TRP A 354 7.05 15.28 -23.07
N ARG A 355 6.32 14.16 -23.02
CA ARG A 355 5.13 13.94 -23.84
C ARG A 355 3.97 14.86 -23.46
N ILE A 356 3.76 15.12 -22.17
CA ILE A 356 2.78 16.10 -21.70
C ILE A 356 3.08 17.46 -22.29
N CYS A 357 4.32 17.93 -22.15
CA CYS A 357 4.75 19.26 -22.65
C CYS A 357 4.59 19.40 -24.17
N ARG A 358 4.93 18.38 -24.96
CA ARG A 358 4.76 18.40 -26.40
C ARG A 358 3.29 18.49 -26.84
N ARG A 359 2.40 17.70 -26.22
CA ARG A 359 0.98 17.73 -26.57
C ARG A 359 0.29 19.01 -26.13
N THR A 360 0.71 19.60 -25.02
CA THR A 360 0.18 20.90 -24.57
C THR A 360 0.53 22.01 -25.58
N LYS A 361 1.76 22.01 -26.13
CA LYS A 361 2.17 22.98 -27.17
C LYS A 361 1.42 22.80 -28.50
N ALA A 362 0.93 21.60 -28.81
CA ALA A 362 0.16 21.34 -30.04
C ALA A 362 -1.32 21.77 -29.93
N ILE A 363 -1.81 22.11 -28.73
CA ILE A 363 -3.20 22.52 -28.47
C ILE A 363 -3.32 24.03 -28.24
N THR A 364 -2.21 24.73 -27.95
CA THR A 364 -2.13 26.19 -27.90
C THR A 364 -1.67 26.69 -29.28
N PRO A 365 -2.55 27.41 -30.04
CA PRO A 365 -2.18 27.99 -31.33
C PRO A 365 -1.12 29.08 -31.18
#